data_512cdc67415a4d852217d8e8e2cad0b9
#
_entry.id   512cdc67415a4d852217d8e8e2cad0b9
#
_cell.length_a   1.000
_cell.length_b   1.000
_cell.length_c   1.000
_cell.angle_alpha   90.00
_cell.angle_beta   90.00
_cell.angle_gamma   90.00
#
_symmetry.space_group_name_H-M   'P 1'
#
loop_
_entity.id
_entity.type
_entity.pdbx_description
1 polymer ?
#
loop_
_entity_poly.entity_id
_entity_poly.type
_entity_poly.pdbx_seq_one_letter_code
_entity_poly.pdbx_strand_id
1 'polypeptide(L)'
;MYMNEVFRRGIIGAMTGSGDVSSFGKLCELSPENIVSTEFLDGYARAQWETILYFMVGSEQTTAPRKTVLFLLQRTGLMQRDATDNDSLNITSLGFQFLLQDVNSQLWALLLHYLSMAEERNMDLVEVLAFFFTVGGLEVGRAYETRGFSQTQIQTLEELGDYGLVYRPTKTAKYFFPTRLASTLTSTASPMLSRLNDQE
;
A
#
# COMPACT_ATOMS: atom_id res chain seq x y z
N MET A 1 -10.44 -5.77 -23.72
CA MET A 1 -9.31 -6.45 -23.06
C MET A 1 -9.93 -7.42 -22.06
N TYR A 2 -9.98 -8.71 -22.40
CA TYR A 2 -10.64 -9.72 -21.54
C TYR A 2 -9.75 -9.99 -20.33
N MET A 3 -10.28 -9.73 -19.16
CA MET A 3 -9.63 -10.06 -17.90
C MET A 3 -9.53 -11.60 -17.78
N ASN A 4 -8.33 -12.12 -17.53
CA ASN A 4 -8.08 -13.55 -17.41
C ASN A 4 -8.99 -14.13 -16.31
N GLU A 5 -9.66 -15.26 -16.61
CA GLU A 5 -10.63 -15.90 -15.72
C GLU A 5 -10.00 -16.33 -14.37
N VAL A 6 -8.71 -16.66 -14.37
CA VAL A 6 -7.94 -16.95 -13.15
C VAL A 6 -7.80 -15.70 -12.27
N PHE A 7 -7.54 -14.54 -12.89
CA PHE A 7 -7.45 -13.25 -12.20
C PHE A 7 -8.81 -12.82 -11.63
N ARG A 8 -9.88 -12.98 -12.42
CA ARG A 8 -11.26 -12.73 -11.96
C ARG A 8 -11.62 -13.60 -10.75
N ARG A 9 -11.34 -14.91 -10.78
CA ARG A 9 -11.59 -15.83 -9.66
C ARG A 9 -10.75 -15.45 -8.43
N GLY A 10 -9.49 -15.07 -8.61
CA GLY A 10 -8.62 -14.62 -7.52
C GLY A 10 -9.16 -13.39 -6.81
N ILE A 11 -9.61 -12.37 -7.57
CA ILE A 11 -10.22 -11.17 -7.00
C ILE A 11 -11.53 -11.51 -6.27
N ILE A 12 -12.43 -12.26 -6.91
CA ILE A 12 -13.71 -12.67 -6.29
C ILE A 12 -13.44 -13.48 -5.02
N GLY A 13 -12.52 -14.45 -5.05
CA GLY A 13 -12.13 -15.22 -3.88
C GLY A 13 -11.58 -14.38 -2.73
N ALA A 14 -10.73 -13.40 -3.04
CA ALA A 14 -10.19 -12.47 -2.05
C ALA A 14 -11.28 -11.55 -1.46
N MET A 15 -12.27 -11.16 -2.26
CA MET A 15 -13.35 -10.25 -1.83
C MET A 15 -14.52 -10.97 -1.13
N THR A 16 -14.77 -12.24 -1.48
CA THR A 16 -15.87 -13.04 -0.88
C THR A 16 -15.40 -13.90 0.30
N GLY A 17 -14.11 -13.90 0.63
CA GLY A 17 -13.55 -14.74 1.70
C GLY A 17 -13.63 -16.25 1.43
N SER A 18 -13.87 -16.67 0.18
CA SER A 18 -14.02 -18.07 -0.20
C SER A 18 -12.73 -18.80 -0.56
N GLY A 19 -11.58 -18.10 -0.53
CA GLY A 19 -10.25 -18.72 -0.58
C GLY A 19 -9.81 -19.14 0.83
N ASP A 20 -8.78 -19.97 0.94
CA ASP A 20 -8.19 -20.46 2.20
C ASP A 20 -7.54 -19.32 3.03
N VAL A 21 -8.35 -18.30 3.34
CA VAL A 21 -8.00 -17.02 4.02
C VAL A 21 -7.96 -17.24 5.54
N SER A 22 -8.00 -18.48 6.01
CA SER A 22 -8.11 -18.82 7.44
C SER A 22 -6.92 -18.36 8.30
N SER A 23 -5.82 -17.90 7.70
CA SER A 23 -4.68 -17.34 8.43
C SER A 23 -4.51 -15.83 8.31
N PHE A 24 -5.17 -15.17 7.33
CA PHE A 24 -5.03 -13.73 7.10
C PHE A 24 -6.13 -12.94 7.81
N GLY A 25 -5.76 -11.85 8.49
CA GLY A 25 -6.73 -11.02 9.20
C GLY A 25 -7.11 -11.56 10.59
N LYS A 26 -6.31 -12.48 11.14
CA LYS A 26 -6.52 -12.94 12.51
C LYS A 26 -6.19 -11.83 13.50
N LEU A 27 -7.16 -11.49 14.34
CA LEU A 27 -6.98 -10.51 15.40
C LEU A 27 -5.91 -10.96 16.39
N CYS A 28 -5.04 -10.03 16.76
CA CYS A 28 -4.03 -10.20 17.80
C CYS A 28 -4.54 -9.59 19.11
N GLU A 29 -4.63 -10.39 20.16
CA GLU A 29 -4.90 -9.88 21.51
C GLU A 29 -3.60 -9.26 22.03
N LEU A 30 -3.63 -7.95 22.26
CA LEU A 30 -2.49 -7.18 22.77
C LEU A 30 -2.70 -6.81 24.22
N SER A 31 -1.58 -6.69 24.96
CA SER A 31 -1.57 -6.04 26.27
C SER A 31 -1.97 -4.56 26.10
N PRO A 32 -2.66 -3.96 27.10
CA PRO A 32 -3.15 -2.58 27.00
C PRO A 32 -2.08 -1.54 26.62
N GLU A 33 -0.85 -1.75 27.04
CA GLU A 33 0.31 -0.90 26.74
C GLU A 33 0.74 -0.91 25.27
N ASN A 34 0.35 -1.94 24.50
CA ASN A 34 0.67 -2.09 23.08
C ASN A 34 -0.49 -1.69 22.17
N ILE A 35 -1.61 -1.25 22.75
CA ILE A 35 -2.76 -0.76 21.97
C ILE A 35 -2.43 0.65 21.47
N VAL A 36 -2.65 0.85 20.18
CA VAL A 36 -2.39 2.12 19.50
C VAL A 36 -3.74 2.79 19.19
N SER A 37 -3.85 4.09 19.49
CA SER A 37 -5.08 4.82 19.19
C SER A 37 -5.24 5.08 17.69
N THR A 38 -6.48 5.26 17.25
CA THR A 38 -6.79 5.60 15.85
C THR A 38 -6.21 6.96 15.46
N GLU A 39 -6.18 7.92 16.38
CA GLU A 39 -5.58 9.25 16.17
C GLU A 39 -4.08 9.15 15.91
N PHE A 40 -3.38 8.27 16.65
CA PHE A 40 -1.97 8.00 16.39
C PHE A 40 -1.76 7.40 15.01
N LEU A 41 -2.58 6.41 14.62
CA LEU A 41 -2.50 5.75 13.31
C LEU A 41 -2.78 6.75 12.16
N ASP A 42 -3.75 7.63 12.33
CA ASP A 42 -4.07 8.69 11.37
C ASP A 42 -2.91 9.69 11.23
N GLY A 43 -2.31 10.10 12.36
CA GLY A 43 -1.12 10.96 12.39
C GLY A 43 0.08 10.30 11.72
N TYR A 44 0.32 9.02 12.00
CA TYR A 44 1.38 8.23 11.39
C TYR A 44 1.20 8.13 9.86
N ALA A 45 0.02 7.71 9.41
CA ALA A 45 -0.28 7.58 7.98
C ALA A 45 -0.07 8.89 7.23
N ARG A 46 -0.59 9.99 7.79
CA ARG A 46 -0.39 11.34 7.24
C ARG A 46 1.07 11.71 7.16
N ALA A 47 1.83 11.54 8.24
CA ALA A 47 3.24 11.90 8.29
C ALA A 47 4.08 11.12 7.26
N GLN A 48 3.82 9.82 7.09
CA GLN A 48 4.50 9.00 6.07
C GLN A 48 4.17 9.50 4.66
N TRP A 49 2.86 9.73 4.38
CA TRP A 49 2.41 10.18 3.07
C TRP A 49 2.92 11.58 2.73
N GLU A 50 2.79 12.52 3.64
CA GLU A 50 3.30 13.90 3.49
C GLU A 50 4.82 13.93 3.29
N THR A 51 5.57 13.06 3.97
CA THR A 51 7.03 12.94 3.77
C THR A 51 7.36 12.61 2.31
N ILE A 52 6.60 11.72 1.67
CA ILE A 52 6.79 11.39 0.25
C ILE A 52 6.48 12.60 -0.62
N LEU A 53 5.34 13.26 -0.41
CA LEU A 53 4.91 14.41 -1.22
C LEU A 53 5.86 15.61 -1.06
N TYR A 54 6.29 15.94 0.17
CA TYR A 54 7.24 17.03 0.43
C TYR A 54 8.62 16.73 -0.15
N PHE A 55 9.06 15.49 -0.11
CA PHE A 55 10.30 15.10 -0.76
C PHE A 55 10.22 15.31 -2.28
N MET A 56 9.10 14.97 -2.91
CA MET A 56 8.91 15.15 -4.36
C MET A 56 9.00 16.63 -4.78
N VAL A 57 8.53 17.56 -3.95
CA VAL A 57 8.62 19.01 -4.24
C VAL A 57 9.95 19.63 -3.85
N GLY A 58 10.90 18.86 -3.33
CA GLY A 58 12.23 19.36 -2.97
C GLY A 58 12.25 20.20 -1.70
N SER A 59 11.37 19.90 -0.72
CA SER A 59 11.38 20.60 0.57
C SER A 59 12.65 20.29 1.36
N GLU A 60 13.46 21.31 1.67
CA GLU A 60 14.73 21.17 2.40
C GLU A 60 14.57 20.62 3.83
N GLN A 61 13.39 20.70 4.40
CA GLN A 61 13.09 20.26 5.78
C GLN A 61 12.65 18.79 5.87
N THR A 62 12.59 18.07 4.75
CA THR A 62 12.05 16.73 4.73
C THR A 62 13.15 15.68 4.74
N THR A 63 13.05 14.73 5.67
CA THR A 63 13.90 13.54 5.66
C THR A 63 13.61 12.73 4.40
N ALA A 64 14.63 12.26 3.71
CA ALA A 64 14.43 11.41 2.52
C ALA A 64 13.60 10.17 2.87
N PRO A 65 12.61 9.82 2.05
CA PRO A 65 11.86 8.57 2.20
C PRO A 65 12.78 7.35 2.14
N ARG A 66 12.27 6.20 2.53
CA ARG A 66 13.05 4.96 2.45
C ARG A 66 13.45 4.64 1.01
N LYS A 67 14.54 3.89 0.85
CA LYS A 67 15.09 3.52 -0.46
C LYS A 67 14.06 2.83 -1.36
N THR A 68 13.17 2.03 -0.79
CA THR A 68 12.06 1.37 -1.49
C THR A 68 11.12 2.37 -2.15
N VAL A 69 10.75 3.43 -1.43
CA VAL A 69 9.91 4.52 -1.94
C VAL A 69 10.65 5.31 -3.02
N LEU A 70 11.92 5.69 -2.77
CA LEU A 70 12.74 6.41 -3.76
C LEU A 70 12.89 5.62 -5.06
N PHE A 71 13.10 4.31 -4.95
CA PHE A 71 13.19 3.42 -6.12
C PHE A 71 11.87 3.40 -6.89
N LEU A 72 10.74 3.32 -6.20
CA LEU A 72 9.42 3.36 -6.84
C LEU A 72 9.20 4.70 -7.56
N LEU A 73 9.47 5.84 -6.91
CA LEU A 73 9.31 7.17 -7.51
C LEU A 73 10.17 7.36 -8.77
N GLN A 74 11.38 6.80 -8.81
CA GLN A 74 12.23 6.82 -10.00
C GLN A 74 11.70 5.87 -11.10
N ARG A 75 11.33 4.65 -10.71
CA ARG A 75 10.87 3.63 -11.66
C ARG A 75 9.56 4.03 -12.35
N THR A 76 8.70 4.73 -11.63
CA THR A 76 7.43 5.26 -12.16
C THR A 76 7.61 6.51 -13.04
N GLY A 77 8.82 7.05 -13.09
CA GLY A 77 9.10 8.31 -13.79
C GLY A 77 8.52 9.55 -13.10
N LEU A 78 8.04 9.45 -11.85
CA LEU A 78 7.58 10.60 -11.06
C LEU A 78 8.75 11.49 -10.64
N MET A 79 9.92 10.87 -10.42
CA MET A 79 11.17 11.56 -10.17
C MET A 79 12.28 11.00 -11.08
N GLN A 80 13.23 11.85 -11.42
CA GLN A 80 14.41 11.46 -12.20
C GLN A 80 15.68 11.97 -11.53
N ARG A 81 16.81 11.31 -11.81
CA ARG A 81 18.11 11.77 -11.33
C ARG A 81 18.52 13.07 -12.03
N ASP A 82 19.11 13.96 -11.27
CA ASP A 82 19.70 15.16 -11.85
C ASP A 82 20.87 14.77 -12.78
N ALA A 83 20.95 15.43 -13.93
CA ALA A 83 22.03 15.20 -14.89
C ALA A 83 23.40 15.72 -14.41
N THR A 84 23.38 16.68 -13.48
CA THR A 84 24.59 17.36 -12.95
C THR A 84 25.01 16.83 -11.58
N ASP A 85 24.04 16.33 -10.79
CA ASP A 85 24.28 15.75 -9.47
C ASP A 85 23.58 14.41 -9.37
N ASN A 86 24.36 13.33 -9.51
CA ASN A 86 23.86 11.96 -9.59
C ASN A 86 23.20 11.47 -8.29
N ASP A 87 23.34 12.20 -7.18
CA ASP A 87 22.75 11.88 -5.88
C ASP A 87 21.42 12.62 -5.64
N SER A 88 21.08 13.63 -6.44
CA SER A 88 19.83 14.37 -6.29
C SER A 88 18.74 13.84 -7.23
N LEU A 89 17.49 13.90 -6.73
CA LEU A 89 16.30 13.54 -7.48
C LEU A 89 15.43 14.77 -7.71
N ASN A 90 15.06 14.99 -8.96
CA ASN A 90 14.17 16.06 -9.37
C ASN A 90 12.81 15.51 -9.77
N ILE A 91 11.75 16.25 -9.43
CA ILE A 91 10.39 15.94 -9.86
C ILE A 91 10.24 16.12 -11.37
N THR A 92 9.52 15.23 -12.03
CA THR A 92 9.19 15.32 -13.45
C THR A 92 7.86 16.01 -13.67
N SER A 93 7.51 16.30 -14.95
CA SER A 93 6.16 16.76 -15.30
C SER A 93 5.07 15.78 -14.90
N LEU A 94 5.35 14.45 -14.98
CA LEU A 94 4.45 13.41 -14.52
C LEU A 94 4.30 13.44 -12.99
N GLY A 95 5.40 13.69 -12.28
CA GLY A 95 5.39 13.87 -10.82
C GLY A 95 4.53 15.08 -10.40
N PHE A 96 4.62 16.19 -11.10
CA PHE A 96 3.74 17.33 -10.84
C PHE A 96 2.26 17.00 -11.09
N GLN A 97 1.93 16.29 -12.17
CA GLN A 97 0.57 15.85 -12.43
C GLN A 97 0.05 14.90 -11.33
N PHE A 98 0.91 14.01 -10.84
CA PHE A 98 0.61 13.14 -9.71
C PHE A 98 0.28 13.93 -8.44
N LEU A 99 1.04 14.98 -8.11
CA LEU A 99 0.79 15.82 -6.93
C LEU A 99 -0.55 16.57 -6.98
N LEU A 100 -1.08 16.84 -8.17
CA LEU A 100 -2.37 17.50 -8.36
C LEU A 100 -3.58 16.56 -8.22
N GLN A 101 -3.36 15.26 -8.12
CA GLN A 101 -4.42 14.27 -7.93
C GLN A 101 -4.88 14.23 -6.46
N ASP A 102 -6.08 13.71 -6.23
CA ASP A 102 -6.53 13.36 -4.88
C ASP A 102 -5.73 12.17 -4.32
N VAL A 103 -5.67 12.06 -2.99
CA VAL A 103 -4.87 11.04 -2.28
C VAL A 103 -5.18 9.62 -2.74
N ASN A 104 -6.45 9.34 -3.02
CA ASN A 104 -6.86 8.01 -3.45
C ASN A 104 -6.33 7.67 -4.85
N SER A 105 -6.43 8.61 -5.79
CA SER A 105 -5.85 8.48 -7.13
C SER A 105 -4.34 8.35 -7.08
N GLN A 106 -3.65 9.13 -6.23
CA GLN A 106 -2.22 9.03 -6.00
C GLN A 106 -1.84 7.65 -5.47
N LEU A 107 -2.57 7.14 -4.47
CA LEU A 107 -2.33 5.86 -3.86
C LEU A 107 -2.47 4.72 -4.87
N TRP A 108 -3.57 4.72 -5.65
CA TRP A 108 -3.79 3.72 -6.69
C TRP A 108 -2.73 3.76 -7.79
N ALA A 109 -2.29 4.96 -8.20
CA ALA A 109 -1.21 5.09 -9.17
C ALA A 109 0.09 4.43 -8.67
N LEU A 110 0.47 4.67 -7.41
CA LEU A 110 1.66 4.02 -6.82
C LEU A 110 1.49 2.51 -6.68
N LEU A 111 0.31 2.03 -6.27
CA LEU A 111 0.07 0.58 -6.12
C LEU A 111 0.07 -0.16 -7.44
N LEU A 112 -0.47 0.43 -8.52
CA LEU A 112 -0.40 -0.15 -9.86
C LEU A 112 1.05 -0.28 -10.34
N HIS A 113 1.87 0.73 -10.08
CA HIS A 113 3.30 0.65 -10.37
C HIS A 113 4.02 -0.39 -9.47
N TYR A 114 3.63 -0.47 -8.20
CA TYR A 114 4.12 -1.50 -7.31
C TYR A 114 3.84 -2.91 -7.83
N LEU A 115 2.63 -3.17 -8.34
CA LEU A 115 2.26 -4.46 -8.95
C LEU A 115 3.12 -4.77 -10.18
N SER A 116 3.39 -3.77 -11.04
CA SER A 116 4.29 -3.96 -12.18
C SER A 116 5.70 -4.34 -11.74
N MET A 117 6.21 -3.73 -10.66
CA MET A 117 7.53 -4.08 -10.10
C MET A 117 7.52 -5.45 -9.39
N ALA A 118 6.41 -5.83 -8.77
CA ALA A 118 6.28 -7.12 -8.10
C ALA A 118 6.41 -8.27 -9.12
N GLU A 119 5.87 -8.10 -10.33
CA GLU A 119 6.06 -9.05 -11.45
C GLU A 119 7.54 -9.21 -11.82
N GLU A 120 8.27 -8.09 -11.96
CA GLU A 120 9.72 -8.12 -12.24
C GLU A 120 10.53 -8.80 -11.12
N ARG A 121 10.05 -8.77 -9.89
CA ARG A 121 10.66 -9.40 -8.71
C ARG A 121 10.24 -10.88 -8.51
N ASN A 122 9.50 -11.46 -9.47
CA ASN A 122 8.92 -12.80 -9.38
C ASN A 122 8.03 -13.02 -8.15
N MET A 123 7.35 -11.97 -7.68
CA MET A 123 6.32 -12.09 -6.66
C MET A 123 5.01 -12.54 -7.31
N ASP A 124 4.20 -13.29 -6.58
CA ASP A 124 2.87 -13.66 -7.06
C ASP A 124 1.94 -12.43 -7.03
N LEU A 125 1.59 -11.91 -8.21
CA LEU A 125 0.73 -10.73 -8.36
C LEU A 125 -0.65 -10.94 -7.75
N VAL A 126 -1.19 -12.15 -7.84
CA VAL A 126 -2.51 -12.46 -7.27
C VAL A 126 -2.43 -12.40 -5.74
N GLU A 127 -1.36 -12.93 -5.17
CA GLU A 127 -1.12 -12.86 -3.72
C GLU A 127 -0.94 -11.41 -3.25
N VAL A 128 -0.14 -10.61 -3.96
CA VAL A 128 0.08 -9.18 -3.63
C VAL A 128 -1.22 -8.39 -3.72
N LEU A 129 -2.00 -8.58 -4.78
CA LEU A 129 -3.26 -7.89 -4.98
C LEU A 129 -4.31 -8.29 -3.93
N ALA A 130 -4.43 -9.60 -3.66
CA ALA A 130 -5.28 -10.11 -2.59
C ALA A 130 -4.89 -9.54 -1.23
N PHE A 131 -3.59 -9.39 -0.98
CA PHE A 131 -3.06 -8.77 0.23
C PHE A 131 -3.48 -7.31 0.36
N PHE A 132 -3.39 -6.50 -0.70
CA PHE A 132 -3.84 -5.11 -0.69
C PHE A 132 -5.32 -4.98 -0.33
N PHE A 133 -6.18 -5.76 -0.99
CA PHE A 133 -7.63 -5.73 -0.71
C PHE A 133 -7.95 -6.22 0.71
N THR A 134 -7.25 -7.23 1.19
CA THR A 134 -7.47 -7.73 2.55
C THR A 134 -7.06 -6.67 3.57
N VAL A 135 -5.87 -6.06 3.43
CA VAL A 135 -5.42 -4.98 4.33
C VAL A 135 -6.38 -3.79 4.30
N GLY A 136 -6.87 -3.42 3.10
CA GLY A 136 -7.86 -2.35 2.94
C GLY A 136 -9.22 -2.64 3.58
N GLY A 137 -9.58 -3.92 3.73
CA GLY A 137 -10.83 -4.36 4.37
C GLY A 137 -10.73 -4.57 5.89
N LEU A 138 -9.53 -4.47 6.48
CA LEU A 138 -9.33 -4.66 7.91
C LEU A 138 -9.85 -3.46 8.73
N GLU A 139 -10.30 -3.73 9.96
CA GLU A 139 -10.79 -2.69 10.87
C GLU A 139 -9.63 -1.86 11.44
N VAL A 140 -9.68 -0.54 11.23
CA VAL A 140 -8.68 0.40 11.74
C VAL A 140 -8.69 0.40 13.27
N GLY A 141 -7.49 0.46 13.86
CA GLY A 141 -7.34 0.45 15.33
C GLY A 141 -7.29 -0.96 15.93
N ARG A 142 -7.45 -2.00 15.14
CA ARG A 142 -7.27 -3.40 15.54
C ARG A 142 -5.89 -3.91 15.13
N ALA A 143 -5.30 -4.73 15.97
CA ALA A 143 -4.05 -5.42 15.66
C ALA A 143 -4.31 -6.77 14.99
N TYR A 144 -3.50 -7.09 13.99
CA TYR A 144 -3.59 -8.34 13.23
C TYR A 144 -2.26 -9.07 13.24
N GLU A 145 -2.33 -10.40 13.43
CA GLU A 145 -1.14 -11.25 13.45
C GLU A 145 -0.48 -11.36 12.08
N THR A 146 0.86 -11.41 12.06
CA THR A 146 1.64 -11.73 10.85
C THR A 146 2.04 -13.20 10.79
N ARG A 147 1.55 -14.01 11.73
CA ARG A 147 1.86 -15.44 11.80
C ARG A 147 1.26 -16.18 10.62
N GLY A 148 2.10 -16.92 9.91
CA GLY A 148 1.67 -17.66 8.72
C GLY A 148 1.73 -16.87 7.42
N PHE A 149 2.20 -15.62 7.45
CA PHE A 149 2.43 -14.86 6.22
C PHE A 149 3.55 -15.48 5.39
N SER A 150 3.36 -15.50 4.09
CA SER A 150 4.41 -15.84 3.13
C SER A 150 5.52 -14.79 3.11
N GLN A 151 6.62 -15.12 2.47
CA GLN A 151 7.72 -14.16 2.26
C GLN A 151 7.24 -12.95 1.45
N THR A 152 6.41 -13.16 0.43
CA THR A 152 5.78 -12.10 -0.38
C THR A 152 4.93 -11.18 0.48
N GLN A 153 4.06 -11.73 1.33
CA GLN A 153 3.20 -10.96 2.22
C GLN A 153 3.98 -10.14 3.25
N ILE A 154 5.04 -10.72 3.84
CA ILE A 154 5.91 -9.99 4.78
C ILE A 154 6.61 -8.82 4.09
N GLN A 155 7.17 -9.05 2.90
CA GLN A 155 7.83 -8.00 2.13
C GLN A 155 6.83 -6.89 1.74
N THR A 156 5.66 -7.27 1.23
CA THR A 156 4.59 -6.32 0.88
C THR A 156 4.14 -5.53 2.10
N LEU A 157 3.99 -6.18 3.27
CA LEU A 157 3.62 -5.52 4.52
C LEU A 157 4.64 -4.45 4.94
N GLU A 158 5.94 -4.75 4.81
CA GLU A 158 7.01 -3.80 5.14
C GLU A 158 6.96 -2.58 4.22
N GLU A 159 6.78 -2.81 2.93
CA GLU A 159 6.71 -1.74 1.92
C GLU A 159 5.43 -0.91 2.08
N LEU A 160 4.27 -1.52 2.41
CA LEU A 160 3.05 -0.78 2.75
C LEU A 160 3.20 0.10 4.00
N GLY A 161 4.05 -0.31 4.95
CA GLY A 161 4.43 0.53 6.10
C GLY A 161 5.17 1.80 5.67
N ASP A 162 6.00 1.71 4.63
CA ASP A 162 6.75 2.86 4.10
C ASP A 162 5.83 3.90 3.42
N TYR A 163 4.65 3.48 2.97
CA TYR A 163 3.61 4.37 2.42
C TYR A 163 2.59 4.84 3.46
N GLY A 164 2.69 4.37 4.71
CA GLY A 164 1.74 4.73 5.77
C GLY A 164 0.41 3.97 5.74
N LEU A 165 0.29 2.92 4.93
CA LEU A 165 -0.91 2.08 4.84
C LEU A 165 -1.06 1.14 6.04
N VAL A 166 0.05 0.70 6.62
CA VAL A 166 0.09 -0.13 7.82
C VAL A 166 1.12 0.41 8.80
N TYR A 167 0.85 0.24 10.09
CA TYR A 167 1.80 0.56 11.15
C TYR A 167 2.30 -0.72 11.80
N ARG A 168 3.61 -0.85 11.95
CA ARG A 168 4.27 -1.88 12.74
C ARG A 168 5.17 -1.22 13.76
N PRO A 169 5.04 -1.53 15.08
CA PRO A 169 5.88 -0.93 16.11
C PRO A 169 7.38 -1.18 15.88
N THR A 170 7.72 -2.38 15.42
CA THR A 170 9.09 -2.77 15.05
C THR A 170 9.05 -3.68 13.82
N LYS A 171 10.15 -3.77 13.09
CA LYS A 171 10.26 -4.70 11.94
C LYS A 171 10.07 -6.17 12.32
N THR A 172 10.37 -6.53 13.57
CA THR A 172 10.23 -7.87 14.12
C THR A 172 8.88 -8.11 14.81
N ALA A 173 8.02 -7.08 14.91
CA ALA A 173 6.72 -7.24 15.52
C ALA A 173 5.90 -8.30 14.77
N LYS A 174 5.27 -9.18 15.53
CA LYS A 174 4.43 -10.28 15.00
C LYS A 174 2.98 -9.83 14.75
N TYR A 175 2.75 -8.53 14.75
CA TYR A 175 1.45 -7.89 14.51
C TYR A 175 1.63 -6.54 13.83
N PHE A 176 0.56 -6.07 13.22
CA PHE A 176 0.47 -4.77 12.56
C PHE A 176 -0.93 -4.16 12.76
N PHE A 177 -1.04 -2.88 12.48
CA PHE A 177 -2.31 -2.15 12.48
C PHE A 177 -2.54 -1.58 11.07
N PRO A 178 -3.70 -1.79 10.45
CA PRO A 178 -4.07 -1.05 9.25
C PRO A 178 -4.38 0.39 9.63
N THR A 179 -4.07 1.32 8.72
CA THR A 179 -4.40 2.73 8.87
C THR A 179 -5.64 3.09 8.06
N ARG A 180 -6.23 4.26 8.32
CA ARG A 180 -7.35 4.75 7.51
C ARG A 180 -6.98 4.97 6.04
N LEU A 181 -5.71 5.25 5.75
CA LEU A 181 -5.22 5.35 4.38
C LEU A 181 -5.36 4.01 3.63
N ALA A 182 -5.18 2.88 4.31
CA ALA A 182 -5.40 1.56 3.69
C ALA A 182 -6.88 1.31 3.35
N SER A 183 -7.82 1.75 4.19
CA SER A 183 -9.25 1.55 3.92
C SER A 183 -9.74 2.29 2.67
N THR A 184 -9.00 3.30 2.18
CA THR A 184 -9.34 3.97 0.92
C THR A 184 -9.19 3.04 -0.29
N LEU A 185 -8.39 1.97 -0.19
CA LEU A 185 -8.22 0.98 -1.26
C LEU A 185 -9.51 0.22 -1.59
N THR A 186 -10.32 -0.07 -0.58
CA THR A 186 -11.57 -0.81 -0.75
C THR A 186 -12.77 0.10 -0.97
N SER A 187 -12.75 1.32 -0.43
CA SER A 187 -13.87 2.26 -0.56
C SER A 187 -14.16 2.68 -2.01
N THR A 188 -13.14 2.72 -2.87
CA THR A 188 -13.27 3.07 -4.29
C THR A 188 -13.51 1.86 -5.18
N ALA A 189 -13.13 0.66 -4.72
CA ALA A 189 -13.40 -0.56 -5.48
C ALA A 189 -14.91 -0.90 -5.51
N SER A 190 -15.65 -0.52 -4.48
CA SER A 190 -17.08 -0.79 -4.35
C SER A 190 -17.94 -0.22 -5.51
N PRO A 191 -17.76 1.04 -5.98
CA PRO A 191 -18.54 1.56 -7.12
C PRO A 191 -18.15 0.95 -8.47
N MET A 192 -16.94 0.44 -8.64
CA MET A 192 -16.52 -0.22 -9.88
C MET A 192 -17.12 -1.62 -9.99
N LEU A 193 -17.28 -2.32 -8.88
CA LEU A 193 -17.85 -3.67 -8.84
C LEU A 193 -19.36 -3.68 -9.08
N SER A 194 -20.10 -2.68 -8.57
CA SER A 194 -21.52 -2.54 -8.86
C SER A 194 -21.76 -2.34 -10.36
N ARG A 195 -20.91 -1.59 -11.05
CA ARG A 195 -21.01 -1.38 -12.51
C ARG A 195 -20.70 -2.63 -13.34
N LEU A 196 -19.92 -3.57 -12.82
CA LEU A 196 -19.61 -4.84 -13.48
C LEU A 196 -20.74 -5.86 -13.35
N ASN A 197 -21.56 -5.76 -12.28
CA ASN A 197 -22.72 -6.62 -12.06
C ASN A 197 -23.98 -6.13 -12.79
N ASP A 198 -24.05 -4.86 -13.17
CA ASP A 198 -25.21 -4.28 -13.89
C ASP A 198 -25.14 -4.48 -15.43
N GLN A 199 -24.17 -5.25 -15.93
CA GLN A 199 -23.98 -5.58 -17.36
C GLN A 199 -24.25 -7.05 -17.71
N GLU A 200 -25.02 -7.79 -16.90
CA GLU A 200 -25.57 -9.10 -17.27
C GLU A 200 -27.02 -9.03 -17.68
#